data_588f451b5b8833ef456f6515a70f618c
#
_entry.id   588f451b5b8833ef456f6515a70f618c
#
_cell.length_a   1.000
_cell.length_b   1.000
_cell.length_c   1.000
_cell.angle_alpha   90.00
_cell.angle_beta   90.00
_cell.angle_gamma   90.00
#
_symmetry.space_group_name_H-M   'P 1'
#
loop_
_entity.id
_entity.type
_entity.pdbx_description
1 polymer ?
#
loop_
_entity_poly.entity_id
_entity_poly.type
_entity_poly.pdbx_seq_one_letter_code
_entity_poly.pdbx_strand_id
1 'polypeptide(L)'
;TSLGQSIAKATNRKFVRMSLGGVRDEAEIRGHRRTYVGSMPGRIVQNLNKVGSKNPLFVLDEIDKMSMDFRGDPSSALLEVLDPEQNHSFNDHYLEVDLDLSEVMFVATSNSLNIPGPLLDRMEVIRIPGYTEDEKLSIALRYLVPKQLKANGLREEELSIAEDAVRDIVRYYTRESGVRNLEREIAKICRKVVKEIALKGPQPVKKAAKKTAARKAKAALVQVSAKNLDKYLGVRRFDYGRAEEQNEIGLVTGLAWTEVGGDLLQVEAT
;
A
#
# COMPACT_ATOMS: atom_id res chain seq x y z
N THR A 1 4.70 -0.66 -3.79
CA THR A 1 4.87 0.18 -5.01
C THR A 1 5.44 1.56 -4.68
N SER A 2 4.86 2.32 -3.73
CA SER A 2 5.35 3.66 -3.35
C SER A 2 6.78 3.65 -2.80
N LEU A 3 7.14 2.65 -2.00
CA LEU A 3 8.51 2.48 -1.50
C LEU A 3 9.50 2.30 -2.65
N GLY A 4 9.20 1.42 -3.61
CA GLY A 4 10.04 1.24 -4.79
C GLY A 4 10.21 2.52 -5.61
N GLN A 5 9.16 3.31 -5.78
CA GLN A 5 9.26 4.63 -6.44
C GLN A 5 10.18 5.59 -5.67
N SER A 6 10.12 5.58 -4.33
CA SER A 6 11.00 6.41 -3.50
C SER A 6 12.46 5.98 -3.62
N ILE A 7 12.73 4.68 -3.64
CA ILE A 7 14.09 4.14 -3.84
C ILE A 7 14.60 4.52 -5.25
N ALA A 8 13.79 4.35 -6.29
CA ALA A 8 14.16 4.73 -7.65
C ALA A 8 14.52 6.21 -7.76
N LYS A 9 13.73 7.08 -7.11
CA LYS A 9 14.03 8.52 -7.04
C LYS A 9 15.32 8.82 -6.28
N ALA A 10 15.54 8.16 -5.14
CA ALA A 10 16.73 8.35 -4.32
C ALA A 10 18.02 7.88 -5.03
N THR A 11 17.93 6.83 -5.84
CA THR A 11 19.06 6.28 -6.61
C THR A 11 19.17 6.85 -8.02
N ASN A 12 18.31 7.79 -8.39
CA ASN A 12 18.22 8.38 -9.73
C ASN A 12 18.07 7.32 -10.85
N ARG A 13 17.28 6.28 -10.59
CA ARG A 13 16.99 5.20 -11.54
C ARG A 13 15.57 5.33 -12.08
N LYS A 14 15.34 4.88 -13.30
CA LYS A 14 13.99 4.74 -13.83
C LYS A 14 13.28 3.60 -13.10
N PHE A 15 11.97 3.75 -12.89
CA PHE A 15 11.16 2.80 -12.13
C PHE A 15 10.38 1.86 -13.05
N VAL A 16 10.48 0.57 -12.78
CA VAL A 16 9.70 -0.50 -13.42
C VAL A 16 9.02 -1.33 -12.35
N ARG A 17 7.81 -1.79 -12.60
CA ARG A 17 7.10 -2.72 -11.72
C ARG A 17 6.53 -3.88 -12.52
N MET A 18 6.79 -5.08 -12.06
CA MET A 18 6.18 -6.32 -12.55
C MET A 18 5.53 -7.04 -11.38
N SER A 19 4.24 -7.36 -11.48
CA SER A 19 3.57 -8.22 -10.51
C SER A 19 3.84 -9.68 -10.84
N LEU A 20 4.29 -10.43 -9.84
CA LEU A 20 4.49 -11.88 -9.90
C LEU A 20 3.29 -12.65 -9.35
N GLY A 21 2.34 -11.95 -8.71
CA GLY A 21 1.11 -12.55 -8.22
C GLY A 21 0.29 -13.14 -9.36
N GLY A 22 0.13 -14.47 -9.33
CA GLY A 22 -0.60 -15.22 -10.36
C GLY A 22 0.24 -15.69 -11.55
N VAL A 23 1.53 -15.40 -11.60
CA VAL A 23 2.46 -15.98 -12.60
C VAL A 23 2.62 -17.47 -12.27
N ARG A 24 2.42 -18.32 -13.28
CA ARG A 24 2.47 -19.78 -13.16
C ARG A 24 3.37 -20.44 -14.19
N ASP A 25 3.66 -19.73 -15.28
CA ASP A 25 4.45 -20.21 -16.40
C ASP A 25 5.79 -19.50 -16.46
N GLU A 26 6.86 -20.27 -16.56
CA GLU A 26 8.23 -19.77 -16.75
C GLU A 26 8.31 -18.89 -18.01
N ALA A 27 7.56 -19.22 -19.06
CA ALA A 27 7.53 -18.46 -20.31
C ALA A 27 7.01 -17.02 -20.13
N GLU A 28 6.26 -16.70 -19.07
CA GLU A 28 5.91 -15.31 -18.77
C GLU A 28 7.14 -14.48 -18.41
N ILE A 29 8.19 -15.09 -17.82
CA ILE A 29 9.43 -14.42 -17.43
C ILE A 29 10.44 -14.45 -18.58
N ARG A 30 10.71 -15.63 -19.15
CA ARG A 30 11.73 -15.89 -20.18
C ARG A 30 11.24 -15.76 -21.62
N GLY A 31 9.92 -15.56 -21.85
CA GLY A 31 9.36 -15.53 -23.19
C GLY A 31 9.04 -16.92 -23.76
N HIS A 32 8.23 -16.94 -24.79
CA HIS A 32 7.82 -18.16 -25.49
C HIS A 32 8.72 -18.39 -26.69
N ARG A 33 9.04 -19.64 -27.00
CA ARG A 33 9.76 -19.97 -28.24
C ARG A 33 8.99 -19.50 -29.45
N ARG A 34 9.65 -18.93 -30.46
CA ARG A 34 9.04 -18.36 -31.68
C ARG A 34 8.21 -19.33 -32.49
N THR A 35 8.38 -20.62 -32.26
CA THR A 35 7.61 -21.68 -32.95
C THR A 35 6.13 -21.75 -32.58
N TYR A 36 5.75 -21.12 -31.46
CA TYR A 36 4.35 -21.14 -31.00
C TYR A 36 3.56 -19.95 -31.54
N VAL A 37 2.31 -20.18 -31.93
CA VAL A 37 1.38 -19.11 -32.31
C VAL A 37 1.10 -18.22 -31.09
N GLY A 38 1.28 -16.92 -31.26
CA GLY A 38 1.11 -15.95 -30.17
C GLY A 38 2.33 -15.82 -29.25
N SER A 39 3.50 -16.35 -29.67
CA SER A 39 4.75 -16.19 -28.95
C SER A 39 5.13 -14.71 -28.77
N MET A 40 5.66 -14.37 -27.61
CA MET A 40 6.11 -13.02 -27.28
C MET A 40 7.32 -13.07 -26.34
N PRO A 41 8.12 -12.00 -26.29
CA PRO A 41 9.22 -11.87 -25.34
C PRO A 41 8.72 -11.95 -23.89
N GLY A 42 9.57 -12.36 -22.98
CA GLY A 42 9.30 -12.37 -21.55
C GLY A 42 9.02 -10.98 -20.98
N ARG A 43 8.30 -10.96 -19.87
CA ARG A 43 7.92 -9.69 -19.21
C ARG A 43 9.11 -8.85 -18.77
N ILE A 44 10.26 -9.48 -18.45
CA ILE A 44 11.49 -8.75 -18.10
C ILE A 44 11.93 -7.91 -19.26
N VAL A 45 12.08 -8.53 -20.43
CA VAL A 45 12.49 -7.86 -21.67
C VAL A 45 11.51 -6.77 -22.09
N GLN A 46 10.22 -7.10 -22.08
CA GLN A 46 9.17 -6.13 -22.42
C GLN A 46 9.23 -4.87 -21.56
N ASN A 47 9.42 -5.05 -20.25
CA ASN A 47 9.50 -3.93 -19.30
C ASN A 47 10.80 -3.14 -19.44
N LEU A 48 11.92 -3.78 -19.69
CA LEU A 48 13.20 -3.10 -19.97
C LEU A 48 13.13 -2.26 -21.25
N ASN A 49 12.54 -2.82 -22.31
CA ASN A 49 12.32 -2.10 -23.56
C ASN A 49 11.41 -0.87 -23.35
N LYS A 50 10.32 -1.04 -22.60
CA LYS A 50 9.37 0.04 -22.29
C LYS A 50 10.00 1.18 -21.50
N VAL A 51 10.89 0.88 -20.55
CA VAL A 51 11.54 1.89 -19.72
C VAL A 51 12.70 2.57 -20.43
N GLY A 52 13.31 1.91 -21.42
CA GLY A 52 14.43 2.44 -22.22
C GLY A 52 15.63 2.84 -21.39
N SER A 53 16.03 1.98 -20.43
CA SER A 53 17.23 2.17 -19.60
C SER A 53 17.82 0.80 -19.29
N LYS A 54 19.16 0.71 -19.24
CA LYS A 54 19.86 -0.52 -18.88
C LYS A 54 19.92 -0.75 -17.36
N ASN A 55 19.79 0.32 -16.58
CA ASN A 55 19.96 0.32 -15.12
C ASN A 55 18.73 0.75 -14.34
N PRO A 56 17.50 0.31 -14.66
CA PRO A 56 16.32 0.69 -13.90
C PRO A 56 16.32 0.06 -12.51
N LEU A 57 15.48 0.61 -11.63
CA LEU A 57 15.01 -0.13 -10.46
C LEU A 57 13.81 -0.95 -10.87
N PHE A 58 13.94 -2.27 -10.80
CA PHE A 58 12.92 -3.24 -11.22
C PHE A 58 12.26 -3.85 -9.99
N VAL A 59 11.00 -3.51 -9.73
CA VAL A 59 10.22 -4.05 -8.60
C VAL A 59 9.48 -5.29 -9.02
N LEU A 60 9.80 -6.40 -8.39
CA LEU A 60 9.12 -7.69 -8.47
C LEU A 60 8.10 -7.76 -7.32
N ASP A 61 6.83 -7.48 -7.62
CA ASP A 61 5.80 -7.32 -6.59
C ASP A 61 5.07 -8.64 -6.34
N GLU A 62 4.85 -8.98 -5.06
CA GLU A 62 4.16 -10.19 -4.61
C GLU A 62 4.87 -11.50 -5.02
N ILE A 63 6.19 -11.58 -4.77
CA ILE A 63 6.99 -12.77 -5.12
C ILE A 63 6.52 -14.05 -4.40
N ASP A 64 5.93 -13.92 -3.22
CA ASP A 64 5.35 -15.02 -2.44
C ASP A 64 4.03 -15.58 -3.03
N LYS A 65 3.49 -14.93 -4.05
CA LYS A 65 2.24 -15.34 -4.74
C LYS A 65 2.48 -16.08 -6.06
N MET A 66 3.73 -16.35 -6.40
CA MET A 66 4.05 -17.24 -7.50
C MET A 66 3.65 -18.67 -7.12
N SER A 67 3.22 -19.43 -8.09
CA SER A 67 2.91 -20.86 -7.93
C SER A 67 3.50 -21.66 -9.07
N MET A 68 4.04 -22.84 -8.74
CA MET A 68 4.41 -23.83 -9.75
C MET A 68 3.17 -24.45 -10.36
N ASP A 69 3.19 -24.70 -11.66
CA ASP A 69 2.17 -25.43 -12.42
C ASP A 69 2.88 -26.46 -13.31
N PHE A 70 2.11 -27.35 -13.93
CA PHE A 70 2.61 -28.32 -14.92
C PHE A 70 3.30 -27.68 -16.14
N ARG A 71 3.13 -26.37 -16.35
CA ARG A 71 3.76 -25.60 -17.42
C ARG A 71 5.18 -25.11 -17.11
N GLY A 72 5.64 -25.24 -15.89
CA GLY A 72 6.98 -24.85 -15.48
C GLY A 72 7.04 -24.24 -14.09
N ASP A 73 8.25 -23.86 -13.71
CA ASP A 73 8.56 -23.21 -12.44
C ASP A 73 9.10 -21.79 -12.68
N PRO A 74 8.28 -20.76 -12.51
CA PRO A 74 8.74 -19.37 -12.65
C PRO A 74 9.85 -19.02 -11.66
N SER A 75 10.00 -19.75 -10.56
CA SER A 75 11.10 -19.55 -9.61
C SER A 75 12.45 -19.86 -10.23
N SER A 76 12.54 -20.88 -11.08
CA SER A 76 13.76 -21.24 -11.80
C SER A 76 14.23 -20.11 -12.74
N ALA A 77 13.29 -19.47 -13.45
CA ALA A 77 13.61 -18.31 -14.29
C ALA A 77 14.12 -17.12 -13.46
N LEU A 78 13.53 -16.90 -12.29
CA LEU A 78 13.98 -15.82 -11.40
C LEU A 78 15.35 -16.09 -10.76
N LEU A 79 15.73 -17.36 -10.56
CA LEU A 79 17.07 -17.66 -10.08
C LEU A 79 18.14 -17.11 -11.02
N GLU A 80 17.99 -17.29 -12.32
CA GLU A 80 18.92 -16.75 -13.30
C GLU A 80 18.91 -15.20 -13.34
N VAL A 81 17.73 -14.60 -13.21
CA VAL A 81 17.58 -13.14 -13.18
C VAL A 81 18.23 -12.51 -11.97
N LEU A 82 18.13 -13.15 -10.80
CA LEU A 82 18.58 -12.60 -9.52
C LEU A 82 19.98 -13.03 -9.12
N ASP A 83 20.54 -14.03 -9.78
CA ASP A 83 21.90 -14.50 -9.52
C ASP A 83 22.94 -13.61 -10.22
N PRO A 84 23.80 -12.90 -9.46
CA PRO A 84 24.83 -12.05 -10.06
C PRO A 84 25.81 -12.80 -10.97
N GLU A 85 25.97 -14.10 -10.76
CA GLU A 85 26.87 -14.94 -11.58
C GLU A 85 26.27 -15.32 -12.93
N GLN A 86 24.93 -15.26 -13.07
CA GLN A 86 24.20 -15.69 -14.26
C GLN A 86 23.48 -14.56 -14.98
N ASN A 87 23.11 -13.49 -14.28
CA ASN A 87 22.22 -12.44 -14.81
C ASN A 87 22.84 -11.62 -15.95
N HIS A 88 24.17 -11.67 -16.15
CA HIS A 88 24.85 -11.01 -17.28
C HIS A 88 24.57 -11.72 -18.64
N SER A 89 24.10 -12.95 -18.60
CA SER A 89 23.80 -13.79 -19.78
C SER A 89 22.36 -14.32 -19.75
N PHE A 90 21.42 -13.53 -19.21
CA PHE A 90 20.00 -13.92 -19.19
C PHE A 90 19.48 -14.14 -20.59
N ASN A 91 18.97 -15.34 -20.87
CA ASN A 91 18.47 -15.71 -22.18
C ASN A 91 16.94 -15.69 -22.23
N ASP A 92 16.39 -14.84 -23.12
CA ASP A 92 14.97 -14.81 -23.45
C ASP A 92 14.70 -15.77 -24.63
N HIS A 93 13.80 -16.72 -24.44
CA HIS A 93 13.50 -17.76 -25.43
C HIS A 93 12.86 -17.24 -26.74
N TYR A 94 12.28 -16.04 -26.71
CA TYR A 94 11.73 -15.41 -27.90
C TYR A 94 12.79 -14.65 -28.68
N LEU A 95 13.68 -13.93 -27.99
CA LEU A 95 14.74 -13.16 -28.63
C LEU A 95 15.89 -14.03 -29.07
N GLU A 96 16.17 -15.13 -28.34
CA GLU A 96 17.30 -16.04 -28.55
C GLU A 96 18.65 -15.32 -28.55
N VAL A 97 18.76 -14.25 -27.72
CA VAL A 97 19.99 -13.49 -27.47
C VAL A 97 20.15 -13.27 -25.98
N ASP A 98 21.40 -13.24 -25.54
CA ASP A 98 21.72 -12.97 -24.16
C ASP A 98 21.55 -11.49 -23.83
N LEU A 99 20.97 -11.21 -22.68
CA LEU A 99 20.74 -9.89 -22.15
C LEU A 99 21.51 -9.71 -20.85
N ASP A 100 22.24 -8.64 -20.75
CA ASP A 100 22.95 -8.28 -19.54
C ASP A 100 22.02 -7.52 -18.58
N LEU A 101 21.68 -8.17 -17.46
CA LEU A 101 20.85 -7.61 -16.38
C LEU A 101 21.69 -7.14 -15.18
N SER A 102 23.01 -7.17 -15.24
CA SER A 102 23.91 -6.87 -14.11
C SER A 102 23.78 -5.44 -13.58
N GLU A 103 23.38 -4.48 -14.43
CA GLU A 103 23.16 -3.09 -14.03
C GLU A 103 21.75 -2.84 -13.44
N VAL A 104 20.83 -3.81 -13.55
CA VAL A 104 19.44 -3.69 -13.06
C VAL A 104 19.43 -3.87 -11.55
N MET A 105 18.80 -2.93 -10.84
CA MET A 105 18.56 -3.07 -9.41
C MET A 105 17.22 -3.75 -9.18
N PHE A 106 17.24 -5.00 -8.74
CA PHE A 106 16.02 -5.74 -8.42
C PHE A 106 15.62 -5.51 -6.96
N VAL A 107 14.32 -5.26 -6.74
CA VAL A 107 13.69 -5.16 -5.42
C VAL A 107 12.45 -6.02 -5.43
N ALA A 108 12.42 -7.06 -4.61
CA ALA A 108 11.23 -7.89 -4.44
C ALA A 108 10.39 -7.40 -3.27
N THR A 109 9.06 -7.56 -3.37
CA THR A 109 8.14 -7.34 -2.24
C THR A 109 7.39 -8.62 -1.93
N SER A 110 7.18 -8.88 -0.65
CA SER A 110 6.46 -10.03 -0.15
C SER A 110 5.66 -9.68 1.10
N ASN A 111 4.57 -10.38 1.33
CA ASN A 111 3.81 -10.33 2.58
C ASN A 111 4.20 -11.46 3.54
N SER A 112 4.82 -12.51 3.03
CA SER A 112 5.26 -13.67 3.81
C SER A 112 6.64 -14.11 3.37
N LEU A 113 7.31 -14.92 4.19
CA LEU A 113 8.58 -15.56 3.83
C LEU A 113 8.37 -16.94 3.16
N ASN A 114 7.18 -17.21 2.67
CA ASN A 114 6.90 -18.41 1.89
C ASN A 114 7.44 -18.27 0.46
N ILE A 115 8.75 -18.20 0.36
CA ILE A 115 9.53 -18.06 -0.88
C ILE A 115 10.45 -19.27 -0.97
N PRO A 116 10.65 -19.86 -2.16
CA PRO A 116 11.61 -20.95 -2.33
C PRO A 116 12.99 -20.60 -1.77
N GLY A 117 13.58 -21.51 -0.98
CA GLY A 117 14.88 -21.32 -0.32
C GLY A 117 15.97 -20.79 -1.25
N PRO A 118 16.18 -21.41 -2.45
CA PRO A 118 17.21 -20.95 -3.38
C PRO A 118 17.05 -19.51 -3.85
N LEU A 119 15.81 -18.99 -3.95
CA LEU A 119 15.57 -17.58 -4.24
C LEU A 119 15.88 -16.69 -3.04
N LEU A 120 15.48 -17.15 -1.85
CA LEU A 120 15.72 -16.39 -0.62
C LEU A 120 17.22 -16.23 -0.33
N ASP A 121 18.03 -17.25 -0.63
CA ASP A 121 19.50 -17.23 -0.46
C ASP A 121 20.18 -16.16 -1.33
N ARG A 122 19.54 -15.72 -2.41
CA ARG A 122 20.04 -14.67 -3.31
C ARG A 122 19.51 -13.28 -2.99
N MET A 123 18.75 -13.14 -1.92
CA MET A 123 18.09 -11.89 -1.53
C MET A 123 18.55 -11.44 -0.16
N GLU A 124 18.78 -10.14 -0.01
CA GLU A 124 18.85 -9.50 1.30
C GLU A 124 17.42 -9.25 1.82
N VAL A 125 17.08 -9.86 2.96
CA VAL A 125 15.74 -9.76 3.55
C VAL A 125 15.67 -8.60 4.52
N ILE A 126 14.94 -7.55 4.14
CA ILE A 126 14.65 -6.39 4.99
C ILE A 126 13.22 -6.50 5.50
N ARG A 127 13.06 -6.78 6.80
CA ARG A 127 11.75 -6.85 7.45
C ARG A 127 11.27 -5.46 7.83
N ILE A 128 10.10 -5.09 7.33
CA ILE A 128 9.42 -3.84 7.68
C ILE A 128 8.25 -4.22 8.61
N PRO A 129 8.32 -3.86 9.91
CA PRO A 129 7.24 -4.13 10.85
C PRO A 129 5.99 -3.31 10.50
N GLY A 130 4.85 -3.68 11.10
CA GLY A 130 3.64 -2.86 11.06
C GLY A 130 3.83 -1.54 11.83
N TYR A 131 3.03 -0.55 11.48
CA TYR A 131 3.07 0.76 12.14
C TYR A 131 2.36 0.73 13.50
N THR A 132 2.96 1.42 14.46
CA THR A 132 2.32 1.73 15.75
C THR A 132 1.19 2.75 15.57
N GLU A 133 0.34 2.92 16.60
CA GLU A 133 -0.76 3.90 16.54
C GLU A 133 -0.25 5.33 16.31
N ASP A 134 0.85 5.72 16.99
CA ASP A 134 1.42 7.07 16.84
C ASP A 134 2.07 7.29 15.47
N GLU A 135 2.69 6.26 14.91
CA GLU A 135 3.18 6.31 13.53
C GLU A 135 2.04 6.42 12.53
N LYS A 136 0.96 5.65 12.69
CA LYS A 136 -0.26 5.74 11.86
C LYS A 136 -0.89 7.13 11.94
N LEU A 137 -0.95 7.72 13.14
CA LEU A 137 -1.41 9.09 13.35
C LEU A 137 -0.55 10.10 12.60
N SER A 138 0.77 10.02 12.75
CA SER A 138 1.71 10.90 12.07
C SER A 138 1.61 10.77 10.53
N ILE A 139 1.54 9.54 10.01
CA ILE A 139 1.36 9.25 8.59
C ILE A 139 0.02 9.81 8.10
N ALA A 140 -1.06 9.62 8.86
CA ALA A 140 -2.37 10.12 8.48
C ALA A 140 -2.39 11.64 8.33
N LEU A 141 -1.92 12.37 9.35
CA LEU A 141 -1.98 13.82 9.36
C LEU A 141 -1.03 14.45 8.33
N ARG A 142 0.20 13.93 8.21
CA ARG A 142 1.21 14.52 7.32
C ARG A 142 1.04 14.15 5.86
N TYR A 143 0.50 12.96 5.55
CA TYR A 143 0.49 12.44 4.19
C TYR A 143 -0.89 12.03 3.68
N LEU A 144 -1.67 11.25 4.47
CA LEU A 144 -2.93 10.70 3.96
C LEU A 144 -4.02 11.76 3.85
N VAL A 145 -4.19 12.60 4.87
CA VAL A 145 -5.21 13.66 4.87
C VAL A 145 -4.95 14.65 3.73
N PRO A 146 -3.77 15.26 3.57
CA PRO A 146 -3.50 16.16 2.44
C PRO A 146 -3.68 15.49 1.08
N LYS A 147 -3.24 14.23 0.95
CA LYS A 147 -3.41 13.44 -0.27
C LYS A 147 -4.88 13.24 -0.61
N GLN A 148 -5.71 12.88 0.39
CA GLN A 148 -7.14 12.62 0.17
C GLN A 148 -7.94 13.92 -0.02
N LEU A 149 -7.59 15.02 0.61
CA LEU A 149 -8.16 16.34 0.33
C LEU A 149 -7.97 16.68 -1.15
N LYS A 150 -6.73 16.60 -1.64
CA LYS A 150 -6.40 16.88 -3.04
C LYS A 150 -7.13 15.94 -4.01
N ALA A 151 -7.17 14.64 -3.70
CA ALA A 151 -7.79 13.63 -4.55
C ALA A 151 -9.32 13.80 -4.66
N ASN A 152 -9.97 14.36 -3.64
CA ASN A 152 -11.41 14.61 -3.62
C ASN A 152 -11.78 16.08 -3.95
N GLY A 153 -10.82 16.90 -4.35
CA GLY A 153 -11.05 18.30 -4.72
C GLY A 153 -11.42 19.23 -3.56
N LEU A 154 -11.08 18.84 -2.33
CA LEU A 154 -11.25 19.66 -1.13
C LEU A 154 -10.02 20.50 -0.88
N ARG A 155 -10.25 21.71 -0.36
CA ARG A 155 -9.19 22.59 0.13
C ARG A 155 -8.98 22.39 1.64
N GLU A 156 -7.80 22.69 2.12
CA GLU A 156 -7.47 22.61 3.56
C GLU A 156 -8.38 23.48 4.45
N GLU A 157 -8.95 24.54 3.86
CA GLU A 157 -9.90 25.44 4.53
C GLU A 157 -11.33 24.85 4.64
N GLU A 158 -11.63 23.76 3.94
CA GLU A 158 -12.98 23.18 3.85
C GLU A 158 -13.16 21.99 4.78
N LEU A 159 -12.08 21.25 5.09
CA LEU A 159 -12.11 20.09 6.00
C LEU A 159 -10.87 20.07 6.89
N SER A 160 -11.10 19.92 8.18
CA SER A 160 -10.08 19.60 9.18
C SER A 160 -10.46 18.31 9.90
N ILE A 161 -9.50 17.39 10.01
CA ILE A 161 -9.65 16.14 10.77
C ILE A 161 -8.74 16.24 11.99
N ALA A 162 -9.32 16.18 13.17
CA ALA A 162 -8.58 16.30 14.43
C ALA A 162 -7.84 15.00 14.77
N GLU A 163 -6.80 15.10 15.60
CA GLU A 163 -6.00 13.94 16.01
C GLU A 163 -6.81 12.87 16.73
N ASP A 164 -7.74 13.29 17.61
CA ASP A 164 -8.66 12.40 18.32
C ASP A 164 -9.52 11.56 17.35
N ALA A 165 -9.97 12.18 16.26
CA ALA A 165 -10.72 11.47 15.21
C ALA A 165 -9.83 10.43 14.51
N VAL A 166 -8.59 10.76 14.20
CA VAL A 166 -7.66 9.81 13.55
C VAL A 166 -7.35 8.63 14.49
N ARG A 167 -7.13 8.88 15.79
CA ARG A 167 -6.94 7.81 16.79
C ARG A 167 -8.17 6.90 16.89
N ASP A 168 -9.36 7.48 16.91
CA ASP A 168 -10.60 6.71 16.92
C ASP A 168 -10.78 5.89 15.62
N ILE A 169 -10.38 6.42 14.46
CA ILE A 169 -10.41 5.64 13.21
C ILE A 169 -9.47 4.43 13.32
N VAL A 170 -8.26 4.63 13.81
CA VAL A 170 -7.28 3.55 13.98
C VAL A 170 -7.82 2.46 14.92
N ARG A 171 -8.40 2.85 16.05
CA ARG A 171 -8.85 1.94 17.13
C ARG A 171 -10.14 1.22 16.82
N TYR A 172 -11.13 1.92 16.24
CA TYR A 172 -12.50 1.43 16.17
C TYR A 172 -13.02 1.15 14.75
N TYR A 173 -12.30 1.62 13.72
CA TYR A 173 -12.76 1.45 12.33
C TYR A 173 -11.80 0.68 11.45
N THR A 174 -10.52 0.50 11.88
CA THR A 174 -9.51 -0.23 11.14
C THR A 174 -8.83 -1.29 12.01
N ARG A 175 -8.46 -2.42 11.39
CA ARG A 175 -7.64 -3.46 12.01
C ARG A 175 -6.66 -3.94 10.96
N GLU A 176 -5.48 -3.34 10.94
CA GLU A 176 -4.43 -3.60 9.94
C GLU A 176 -3.05 -3.23 10.49
N SER A 177 -2.00 -3.91 10.01
CA SER A 177 -0.62 -3.54 10.31
C SER A 177 -0.15 -2.30 9.54
N GLY A 178 -0.71 -2.06 8.36
CA GLY A 178 -0.44 -0.90 7.50
C GLY A 178 -1.38 0.29 7.72
N VAL A 179 -1.57 1.07 6.67
CA VAL A 179 -2.41 2.29 6.66
C VAL A 179 -3.40 2.32 5.48
N ARG A 180 -3.59 1.20 4.79
CA ARG A 180 -4.42 1.16 3.58
C ARG A 180 -5.91 1.32 3.88
N ASN A 181 -6.41 0.69 4.94
CA ASN A 181 -7.80 0.88 5.37
C ASN A 181 -8.01 2.23 6.03
N LEU A 182 -7.03 2.71 6.81
CA LEU A 182 -7.03 4.07 7.35
C LEU A 182 -7.17 5.11 6.23
N GLU A 183 -6.42 4.98 5.15
CA GLU A 183 -6.56 5.84 3.97
C GLU A 183 -7.95 5.75 3.34
N ARG A 184 -8.55 4.55 3.27
CA ARG A 184 -9.90 4.36 2.73
C ARG A 184 -10.98 5.02 3.59
N GLU A 185 -10.87 4.94 4.92
CA GLU A 185 -11.83 5.59 5.82
C GLU A 185 -11.68 7.12 5.79
N ILE A 186 -10.45 7.66 5.71
CA ILE A 186 -10.22 9.10 5.48
C ILE A 186 -10.84 9.55 4.15
N ALA A 187 -10.63 8.80 3.07
CA ALA A 187 -11.24 9.07 1.77
C ALA A 187 -12.77 9.07 1.81
N LYS A 188 -13.38 8.19 2.63
CA LYS A 188 -14.82 8.12 2.84
C LYS A 188 -15.35 9.36 3.56
N ILE A 189 -14.62 9.87 4.56
CA ILE A 189 -14.94 11.13 5.22
C ILE A 189 -14.90 12.27 4.19
N CYS A 190 -13.81 12.39 3.43
CA CYS A 190 -13.68 13.41 2.39
C CYS A 190 -14.85 13.41 1.40
N ARG A 191 -15.23 12.23 0.87
CA ARG A 191 -16.37 12.11 -0.05
C ARG A 191 -17.70 12.54 0.58
N LYS A 192 -17.95 12.21 1.85
CA LYS A 192 -19.17 12.63 2.54
C LYS A 192 -19.19 14.14 2.77
N VAL A 193 -18.05 14.73 3.10
CA VAL A 193 -17.92 16.19 3.25
C VAL A 193 -18.16 16.90 1.93
N VAL A 194 -17.58 16.41 0.81
CA VAL A 194 -17.87 16.94 -0.53
C VAL A 194 -19.37 16.91 -0.82
N LYS A 195 -20.04 15.80 -0.53
CA LYS A 195 -21.49 15.69 -0.67
C LYS A 195 -22.24 16.73 0.18
N GLU A 196 -21.85 16.93 1.45
CA GLU A 196 -22.46 17.93 2.31
C GLU A 196 -22.30 19.36 1.78
N ILE A 197 -21.09 19.69 1.29
CA ILE A 197 -20.81 21.01 0.69
C ILE A 197 -21.64 21.19 -0.57
N ALA A 198 -21.71 20.19 -1.44
CA ALA A 198 -22.46 20.25 -2.69
C ALA A 198 -23.98 20.39 -2.44
N LEU A 199 -24.54 19.69 -1.43
CA LEU A 199 -25.96 19.75 -1.09
C LEU A 199 -26.35 21.07 -0.40
N LYS A 200 -25.44 21.67 0.39
CA LYS A 200 -25.71 22.95 1.07
C LYS A 200 -25.68 24.14 0.11
N GLY A 201 -25.15 23.97 -1.10
CA GLY A 201 -24.97 25.03 -2.09
C GLY A 201 -24.08 26.19 -1.59
N PRO A 202 -23.77 27.16 -2.41
CA PRO A 202 -23.09 28.37 -1.96
C PRO A 202 -24.05 29.11 -1.01
N GLN A 203 -23.76 29.11 0.30
CA GLN A 203 -24.56 29.84 1.27
C GLN A 203 -24.57 31.33 0.92
N PRO A 204 -25.76 31.98 0.76
CA PRO A 204 -25.80 33.40 0.54
C PRO A 204 -25.27 34.12 1.77
N VAL A 205 -24.17 34.83 1.61
CA VAL A 205 -23.63 35.71 2.66
C VAL A 205 -24.71 36.69 3.02
N LYS A 206 -25.22 36.66 4.26
CA LYS A 206 -26.11 37.69 4.80
C LYS A 206 -25.45 39.04 4.54
N LYS A 207 -26.18 39.92 3.82
CA LYS A 207 -25.77 41.26 3.43
C LYS A 207 -25.38 42.04 4.69
N ALA A 208 -24.10 42.31 4.87
CA ALA A 208 -23.62 43.43 5.64
C ALA A 208 -22.75 44.28 4.72
N ALA A 209 -23.10 45.54 4.68
CA ALA A 209 -22.77 46.63 3.74
C ALA A 209 -21.30 46.78 3.29
N LYS A 210 -21.17 47.11 2.01
CA LYS A 210 -20.18 47.96 1.34
C LYS A 210 -18.69 47.62 1.34
N LYS A 211 -18.26 47.42 0.08
CA LYS A 211 -17.02 47.80 -0.59
C LYS A 211 -15.81 46.84 -0.58
N THR A 212 -15.49 46.49 -1.81
CA THR A 212 -14.22 46.20 -2.49
C THR A 212 -13.70 44.77 -2.48
N ALA A 213 -13.45 44.31 -3.75
CA ALA A 213 -12.59 43.24 -4.24
C ALA A 213 -13.00 41.78 -3.87
N ALA A 214 -13.39 41.04 -4.90
CA ALA A 214 -13.42 39.57 -5.08
C ALA A 214 -13.08 38.70 -3.86
N ARG A 215 -13.97 38.66 -2.86
CA ARG A 215 -13.93 37.61 -1.83
C ARG A 215 -14.67 36.40 -2.38
N LYS A 216 -13.91 35.40 -2.85
CA LYS A 216 -14.40 34.02 -3.03
C LYS A 216 -15.13 33.62 -1.74
N ALA A 217 -16.38 33.15 -1.85
CA ALA A 217 -17.15 32.70 -0.70
C ALA A 217 -16.36 31.65 0.08
N LYS A 218 -16.04 31.94 1.33
CA LYS A 218 -15.37 31.01 2.25
C LYS A 218 -16.39 29.89 2.54
N ALA A 219 -16.13 28.68 2.07
CA ALA A 219 -16.87 27.50 2.51
C ALA A 219 -16.68 27.37 4.02
N ALA A 220 -17.74 26.99 4.75
CA ALA A 220 -17.64 26.77 6.19
C ALA A 220 -16.73 25.58 6.45
N LEU A 221 -15.69 25.76 7.28
CA LEU A 221 -14.79 24.69 7.68
C LEU A 221 -15.58 23.56 8.40
N VAL A 222 -15.55 22.37 7.82
CA VAL A 222 -16.09 21.18 8.46
C VAL A 222 -15.02 20.58 9.35
N GLN A 223 -15.25 20.57 10.65
CA GLN A 223 -14.34 19.95 11.61
C GLN A 223 -14.84 18.56 11.98
N VAL A 224 -14.00 17.54 11.73
CA VAL A 224 -14.24 16.16 12.11
C VAL A 224 -13.43 15.84 13.36
N SER A 225 -14.13 15.43 14.43
CA SER A 225 -13.57 15.03 15.72
C SER A 225 -14.14 13.68 16.13
N ALA A 226 -13.62 13.07 17.19
CA ALA A 226 -14.13 11.81 17.74
C ALA A 226 -15.65 11.85 18.00
N LYS A 227 -16.18 13.03 18.39
CA LYS A 227 -17.60 13.19 18.76
C LYS A 227 -18.59 13.10 17.58
N ASN A 228 -18.14 13.36 16.36
CA ASN A 228 -19.01 13.38 15.18
C ASN A 228 -18.56 12.38 14.11
N LEU A 229 -17.66 11.48 14.46
CA LEU A 229 -17.08 10.53 13.54
C LEU A 229 -18.10 9.52 13.01
N ASP A 230 -19.03 9.10 13.85
CA ASP A 230 -20.14 8.17 13.53
C ASP A 230 -21.05 8.71 12.43
N LYS A 231 -21.21 10.01 12.29
CA LYS A 231 -21.93 10.62 11.16
C LYS A 231 -21.28 10.29 9.82
N TYR A 232 -19.95 10.19 9.80
CA TYR A 232 -19.18 9.95 8.57
C TYR A 232 -18.88 8.46 8.35
N LEU A 233 -18.56 7.71 9.39
CA LEU A 233 -18.11 6.32 9.27
C LEU A 233 -19.16 5.30 9.68
N GLY A 234 -20.18 5.72 10.45
CA GLY A 234 -21.19 4.84 11.01
C GLY A 234 -20.77 4.24 12.35
N VAL A 235 -21.40 3.14 12.74
CA VAL A 235 -21.13 2.45 14.01
C VAL A 235 -19.69 1.94 14.05
N ARG A 236 -19.07 1.97 15.22
CA ARG A 236 -17.76 1.38 15.49
C ARG A 236 -17.78 -0.10 15.12
N ARG A 237 -16.71 -0.58 14.48
CA ARG A 237 -16.60 -1.95 13.97
C ARG A 237 -15.80 -2.85 14.88
N PHE A 238 -14.91 -2.27 15.66
CA PHE A 238 -13.98 -2.99 16.54
C PHE A 238 -14.09 -2.42 17.95
N ASP A 239 -13.96 -3.28 18.94
CA ASP A 239 -13.69 -2.90 20.31
C ASP A 239 -12.19 -2.87 20.54
N TYR A 240 -11.72 -1.81 21.19
CA TYR A 240 -10.29 -1.62 21.45
C TYR A 240 -10.07 -1.52 22.96
N GLY A 241 -9.17 -2.39 23.46
CA GLY A 241 -8.63 -2.24 24.80
C GLY A 241 -9.64 -2.42 25.95
N ARG A 242 -10.70 -3.20 25.78
CA ARG A 242 -11.54 -3.62 26.90
C ARG A 242 -10.75 -4.59 27.79
N ALA A 243 -9.96 -4.02 28.72
CA ALA A 243 -9.74 -4.70 29.97
C ALA A 243 -11.03 -4.48 30.81
N GLU A 244 -11.59 -5.54 31.38
CA GLU A 244 -12.74 -5.36 32.26
C GLU A 244 -12.35 -4.48 33.44
N GLU A 245 -13.23 -3.52 33.78
CA GLU A 245 -13.00 -2.56 34.84
C GLU A 245 -13.06 -3.19 36.26
N GLN A 246 -13.43 -4.47 36.35
CA GLN A 246 -13.59 -5.21 37.60
C GLN A 246 -12.75 -6.50 37.57
N ASN A 247 -12.13 -6.78 38.70
CA ASN A 247 -11.41 -8.03 38.89
C ASN A 247 -12.41 -9.18 39.09
N GLU A 248 -12.39 -10.16 38.21
CA GLU A 248 -13.18 -11.38 38.34
C GLU A 248 -12.28 -12.57 38.68
N ILE A 249 -12.76 -13.46 39.57
CA ILE A 249 -12.06 -14.67 39.95
C ILE A 249 -12.16 -15.67 38.79
N GLY A 250 -11.01 -16.18 38.32
CA GLY A 250 -10.94 -17.10 37.20
C GLY A 250 -10.76 -16.43 35.84
N LEU A 251 -10.68 -15.09 35.77
CA LEU A 251 -10.40 -14.34 34.55
C LEU A 251 -9.00 -13.76 34.56
N VAL A 252 -8.22 -14.07 33.52
CA VAL A 252 -6.86 -13.52 33.34
C VAL A 252 -6.75 -12.86 31.96
N THR A 253 -6.27 -11.62 31.93
CA THR A 253 -5.99 -10.93 30.69
C THR A 253 -4.58 -11.27 30.20
N GLY A 254 -4.50 -11.97 29.10
CA GLY A 254 -3.27 -12.30 28.40
C GLY A 254 -2.97 -11.31 27.28
N LEU A 255 -1.69 -11.20 26.92
CA LEU A 255 -1.25 -10.46 25.74
C LEU A 255 -1.04 -11.44 24.58
N ALA A 256 -1.66 -11.15 23.43
CA ALA A 256 -1.45 -11.92 22.22
C ALA A 256 -0.80 -11.04 21.15
N TRP A 257 0.14 -11.62 20.43
CA TRP A 257 0.65 -11.01 19.21
C TRP A 257 -0.16 -11.55 18.03
N THR A 258 -0.66 -10.63 17.19
CA THR A 258 -1.41 -10.96 15.98
C THR A 258 -0.75 -10.32 14.75
N GLU A 259 -1.12 -10.76 13.56
CA GLU A 259 -0.62 -10.17 12.30
C GLU A 259 -0.93 -8.67 12.17
N VAL A 260 -1.87 -8.16 12.94
CA VAL A 260 -2.30 -6.75 12.92
C VAL A 260 -1.77 -5.93 14.11
N GLY A 261 -1.03 -6.56 15.02
CA GLY A 261 -0.44 -5.94 16.23
C GLY A 261 -0.75 -6.73 17.49
N GLY A 262 -0.47 -6.13 18.65
CA GLY A 262 -0.82 -6.70 19.95
C GLY A 262 -2.34 -6.64 20.20
N ASP A 263 -2.89 -7.69 20.82
CA ASP A 263 -4.29 -7.76 21.23
C ASP A 263 -4.41 -8.32 22.64
N LEU A 264 -5.49 -7.98 23.33
CA LEU A 264 -5.79 -8.51 24.65
C LEU A 264 -6.67 -9.76 24.51
N LEU A 265 -6.26 -10.83 25.13
CA LEU A 265 -7.05 -12.06 25.24
C LEU A 265 -7.52 -12.24 26.66
N GLN A 266 -8.81 -12.52 26.83
CA GLN A 266 -9.34 -12.95 28.10
C GLN A 266 -9.32 -14.48 28.15
N VAL A 267 -8.69 -15.01 29.17
CA VAL A 267 -8.62 -16.44 29.46
C VAL A 267 -9.50 -16.68 30.69
N GLU A 268 -10.60 -17.36 30.52
CA GLU A 268 -11.51 -17.75 31.58
C GLU A 268 -11.22 -19.18 31.99
N ALA A 269 -11.02 -19.40 33.29
CA ALA A 269 -10.84 -20.72 33.89
C ALA A 269 -12.10 -21.08 34.68
N THR A 270 -12.80 -22.12 34.27
CA THR A 270 -13.98 -22.70 34.94
C THR A 270 -13.66 -23.95 35.70
#